data_1d9dbafc9b4872aa926bd11eccc0713d
#
_entry.id   1d9dbafc9b4872aa926bd11eccc0713d
#
_cell.length_a   1.000
_cell.length_b   1.000
_cell.length_c   1.000
_cell.angle_alpha   90.00
_cell.angle_beta   90.00
_cell.angle_gamma   90.00
#
_symmetry.space_group_name_H-M   'P 1'
#
loop_
_entity.id
_entity.type
_entity.pdbx_description
1 polymer ?
#
loop_
_entity_poly.entity_id
_entity_poly.type
_entity_poly.pdbx_seq_one_letter_code
_entity_poly.pdbx_strand_id
1 'polypeptide(L)'
;KRFDPITYIDQLVELAQIARKNGLLSLEEKANEQPDPFFKQAIMMIVDAYDPDKVRSILENDIECMSARHDDAAAMYDKASSVAPAFGMVGTLVGLINMLKGMNLEEGNTNIGSDMGTALITTLYGCILAHMFFGPIATQLRNRDEEEVLCKMIIVEGVMSIQAGENPKFLRERLLTYMEQMQRELANGESGEGGKKSRKKAKKADK
;
A
#
# COMPACT_ATOMS: atom_id res chain seq x y z
N LYS A 1 -5.73 6.89 3.37
CA LYS A 1 -4.48 7.48 3.86
C LYS A 1 -3.40 7.19 2.82
N ARG A 2 -2.59 8.16 2.48
CA ARG A 2 -1.44 7.98 1.61
C ARG A 2 -0.26 7.69 2.54
N PHE A 3 0.37 6.55 2.38
CA PHE A 3 1.59 6.20 3.11
C PHE A 3 2.74 6.96 2.46
N ASP A 4 3.46 7.76 3.25
CA ASP A 4 4.59 8.55 2.78
C ASP A 4 5.85 8.12 3.55
N PRO A 5 6.72 7.30 2.93
CA PRO A 5 7.92 6.79 3.56
C PRO A 5 8.85 7.90 4.10
N ILE A 6 8.92 9.05 3.41
CA ILE A 6 9.82 10.15 3.78
C ILE A 6 9.40 10.73 5.14
N THR A 7 8.11 10.92 5.36
CA THR A 7 7.57 11.42 6.62
C THR A 7 7.93 10.50 7.80
N TYR A 8 7.85 9.18 7.61
CA TYR A 8 8.24 8.21 8.64
C TYR A 8 9.75 8.23 8.90
N ILE A 9 10.58 8.35 7.87
CA ILE A 9 12.04 8.45 8.02
C ILE A 9 12.42 9.70 8.83
N ASP A 10 11.86 10.86 8.51
CA ASP A 10 12.17 12.10 9.22
C ASP A 10 11.73 12.04 10.69
N GLN A 11 10.55 11.46 10.99
CA GLN A 11 10.09 11.23 12.35
C GLN A 11 11.02 10.27 13.13
N LEU A 12 11.45 9.16 12.50
CA LEU A 12 12.39 8.22 13.12
C LEU A 12 13.76 8.85 13.42
N VAL A 13 14.25 9.71 12.52
CA VAL A 13 15.50 10.45 12.73
C VAL A 13 15.36 11.45 13.89
N GLU A 14 14.22 12.13 14.01
CA GLU A 14 13.93 13.01 15.14
C GLU A 14 13.89 12.24 16.46
N LEU A 15 13.17 11.12 16.49
CA LEU A 15 13.10 10.23 17.66
C LEU A 15 14.47 9.68 18.05
N ALA A 16 15.31 9.31 17.09
CA ALA A 16 16.67 8.87 17.33
C ALA A 16 17.53 9.97 18.00
N GLN A 17 17.35 11.24 17.60
CA GLN A 17 18.06 12.36 18.22
C GLN A 17 17.58 12.60 19.66
N ILE A 18 16.28 12.47 19.93
CA ILE A 18 15.71 12.62 21.28
C ILE A 18 16.19 11.48 22.18
N ALA A 19 16.09 10.22 21.70
CA ALA A 19 16.55 9.05 22.45
C ALA A 19 18.03 9.13 22.83
N ARG A 20 18.87 9.64 21.93
CA ARG A 20 20.30 9.79 22.16
C ARG A 20 20.64 10.88 23.18
N LYS A 21 19.84 11.94 23.29
CA LYS A 21 20.05 13.04 24.21
C LYS A 21 19.46 12.79 25.59
N ASN A 22 18.24 12.27 25.62
CA ASN A 22 17.39 12.20 26.81
C ASN A 22 17.13 10.76 27.29
N GLY A 23 17.59 9.74 26.52
CA GLY A 23 17.31 8.33 26.78
C GLY A 23 15.99 7.84 26.18
N LEU A 24 15.80 6.51 26.15
CA LEU A 24 14.62 5.87 25.52
C LEU A 24 13.29 6.23 26.21
N LEU A 25 13.31 6.44 27.54
CA LEU A 25 12.11 6.80 28.29
C LEU A 25 11.48 8.13 27.84
N SER A 26 12.28 9.05 27.28
CA SER A 26 11.76 10.32 26.76
C SER A 26 10.92 10.17 25.49
N LEU A 27 10.91 9.00 24.86
CA LEU A 27 10.11 8.70 23.67
C LEU A 27 8.65 8.42 24.00
N GLU A 28 8.30 8.15 25.26
CA GLU A 28 6.93 7.82 25.68
C GLU A 28 5.92 8.91 25.32
N GLU A 29 6.24 10.19 25.60
CA GLU A 29 5.40 11.32 25.22
C GLU A 29 5.20 11.39 23.72
N LYS A 30 6.28 11.25 22.96
CA LYS A 30 6.26 11.27 21.49
C LYS A 30 5.52 10.08 20.89
N ALA A 31 5.59 8.90 21.51
CA ALA A 31 4.80 7.73 21.12
C ALA A 31 3.30 7.98 21.27
N ASN A 32 2.89 8.67 22.34
CA ASN A 32 1.48 8.99 22.57
C ASN A 32 0.91 10.02 21.59
N GLU A 33 1.73 10.87 21.01
CA GLU A 33 1.35 11.84 19.99
C GLU A 33 1.19 11.21 18.58
N GLN A 34 1.69 9.98 18.37
CA GLN A 34 1.64 9.34 17.05
C GLN A 34 0.23 8.88 16.65
N PRO A 35 -0.24 9.25 15.45
CA PRO A 35 -1.56 8.86 14.96
C PRO A 35 -1.60 7.40 14.46
N ASP A 36 -0.46 6.79 14.17
CA ASP A 36 -0.32 5.43 13.68
C ASP A 36 -0.15 4.46 14.86
N PRO A 37 -1.12 3.53 15.07
CA PRO A 37 -1.07 2.59 16.19
C PRO A 37 0.13 1.63 16.12
N PHE A 38 0.55 1.22 14.91
CA PHE A 38 1.71 0.35 14.72
C PHE A 38 3.00 1.06 15.13
N PHE A 39 3.19 2.30 14.70
CA PHE A 39 4.36 3.10 15.06
C PHE A 39 4.41 3.38 16.57
N LYS A 40 3.26 3.74 17.17
CA LYS A 40 3.14 3.91 18.62
C LYS A 40 3.54 2.64 19.37
N GLN A 41 3.00 1.48 18.98
CA GLN A 41 3.31 0.19 19.60
C GLN A 41 4.80 -0.14 19.50
N ALA A 42 5.40 0.07 18.32
CA ALA A 42 6.82 -0.19 18.11
C ALA A 42 7.71 0.66 19.03
N ILE A 43 7.39 1.96 19.22
CA ILE A 43 8.14 2.83 20.14
C ILE A 43 7.92 2.38 21.59
N MET A 44 6.70 2.06 22.01
CA MET A 44 6.41 1.64 23.39
C MET A 44 7.17 0.37 23.75
N MET A 45 7.32 -0.60 22.85
CA MET A 45 8.10 -1.80 23.10
C MET A 45 9.56 -1.52 23.43
N ILE A 46 10.20 -0.53 22.78
CA ILE A 46 11.59 -0.17 23.10
C ILE A 46 11.70 0.67 24.37
N VAL A 47 10.68 1.49 24.68
CA VAL A 47 10.59 2.23 25.97
C VAL A 47 10.48 1.25 27.13
N ASP A 48 9.68 0.18 26.97
CA ASP A 48 9.51 -0.89 27.96
C ASP A 48 10.71 -1.86 28.03
N ALA A 49 11.79 -1.59 27.30
CA ALA A 49 13.02 -2.36 27.28
C ALA A 49 12.84 -3.85 26.91
N TYR A 50 11.91 -4.16 25.98
CA TYR A 50 11.80 -5.51 25.44
C TYR A 50 13.08 -5.90 24.71
N ASP A 51 13.31 -7.22 24.68
CA ASP A 51 14.44 -7.81 23.95
C ASP A 51 14.34 -7.50 22.44
N PRO A 52 15.43 -7.00 21.79
CA PRO A 52 15.39 -6.58 20.38
C PRO A 52 14.88 -7.66 19.43
N ASP A 53 15.30 -8.91 19.61
CA ASP A 53 14.90 -10.00 18.72
C ASP A 53 13.38 -10.29 18.84
N LYS A 54 12.84 -10.15 20.06
CA LYS A 54 11.39 -10.29 20.30
C LYS A 54 10.61 -9.14 19.70
N VAL A 55 11.09 -7.90 19.85
CA VAL A 55 10.45 -6.72 19.24
C VAL A 55 10.36 -6.90 17.74
N ARG A 56 11.48 -7.24 17.09
CA ARG A 56 11.54 -7.51 15.65
C ARG A 56 10.54 -8.59 15.25
N SER A 57 10.56 -9.75 15.92
CA SER A 57 9.68 -10.87 15.60
C SER A 57 8.19 -10.52 15.74
N ILE A 58 7.81 -9.77 16.76
CA ILE A 58 6.40 -9.35 16.97
C ILE A 58 5.96 -8.39 15.87
N LEU A 59 6.77 -7.40 15.53
CA LEU A 59 6.43 -6.40 14.52
C LEU A 59 6.39 -7.00 13.10
N GLU A 60 7.35 -7.88 12.76
CA GLU A 60 7.36 -8.60 11.48
C GLU A 60 6.14 -9.51 11.34
N ASN A 61 5.77 -10.24 12.40
CA ASN A 61 4.57 -11.07 12.40
C ASN A 61 3.27 -10.24 12.25
N ASP A 62 3.19 -9.04 12.85
CA ASP A 62 2.04 -8.15 12.65
C ASP A 62 1.93 -7.67 11.20
N ILE A 63 3.07 -7.34 10.57
CA ILE A 63 3.13 -6.99 9.14
C ILE A 63 2.66 -8.16 8.27
N GLU A 64 3.15 -9.37 8.52
CA GLU A 64 2.78 -10.56 7.77
C GLU A 64 1.29 -10.87 7.90
N CYS A 65 0.75 -10.85 9.12
CA CYS A 65 -0.67 -11.05 9.36
C CYS A 65 -1.55 -9.98 8.71
N MET A 66 -1.10 -8.74 8.66
CA MET A 66 -1.80 -7.65 7.99
C MET A 66 -1.81 -7.87 6.47
N SER A 67 -0.64 -8.12 5.87
CA SER A 67 -0.50 -8.34 4.42
C SER A 67 -1.30 -9.56 3.97
N ALA A 68 -1.33 -10.66 4.75
CA ALA A 68 -2.17 -11.81 4.46
C ALA A 68 -3.66 -11.45 4.38
N ARG A 69 -4.17 -10.61 5.30
CA ARG A 69 -5.57 -10.15 5.27
C ARG A 69 -5.87 -9.27 4.05
N HIS A 70 -4.91 -8.45 3.63
CA HIS A 70 -5.06 -7.60 2.43
C HIS A 70 -5.02 -8.44 1.15
N ASP A 71 -4.16 -9.46 1.10
CA ASP A 71 -4.09 -10.38 -0.05
C ASP A 71 -5.35 -11.23 -0.17
N ASP A 72 -5.93 -11.71 0.93
CA ASP A 72 -7.24 -12.37 0.92
C ASP A 72 -8.33 -11.46 0.31
N ALA A 73 -8.33 -10.18 0.65
CA ALA A 73 -9.27 -9.22 0.08
C ALA A 73 -9.03 -9.01 -1.42
N ALA A 74 -7.78 -8.89 -1.86
CA ALA A 74 -7.42 -8.77 -3.28
C ALA A 74 -7.78 -10.05 -4.07
N ALA A 75 -7.57 -11.23 -3.48
CA ALA A 75 -7.89 -12.52 -4.08
C ALA A 75 -9.40 -12.69 -4.37
N MET A 76 -10.28 -12.06 -3.58
CA MET A 76 -11.73 -12.04 -3.87
C MET A 76 -12.02 -11.34 -5.20
N TYR A 77 -11.36 -10.21 -5.49
CA TYR A 77 -11.51 -9.49 -6.76
C TYR A 77 -10.87 -10.23 -7.92
N ASP A 78 -9.74 -10.91 -7.72
CA ASP A 78 -9.15 -11.78 -8.74
C ASP A 78 -10.10 -12.93 -9.10
N LYS A 79 -10.72 -13.53 -8.09
CA LYS A 79 -11.72 -14.57 -8.32
C LYS A 79 -12.91 -14.04 -9.09
N ALA A 80 -13.43 -12.87 -8.74
CA ALA A 80 -14.49 -12.20 -9.47
C ALA A 80 -14.09 -11.91 -10.93
N SER A 81 -12.87 -11.41 -11.16
CA SER A 81 -12.30 -11.16 -12.49
C SER A 81 -12.22 -12.43 -13.33
N SER A 82 -11.82 -13.56 -12.74
CA SER A 82 -11.71 -14.84 -13.46
C SER A 82 -13.07 -15.46 -13.80
N VAL A 83 -14.08 -15.22 -12.96
CA VAL A 83 -15.42 -15.84 -13.12
C VAL A 83 -16.34 -15.00 -13.99
N ALA A 84 -16.19 -13.68 -14.04
CA ALA A 84 -17.07 -12.80 -14.81
C ALA A 84 -17.15 -13.14 -16.32
N PRO A 85 -16.04 -13.44 -17.04
CA PRO A 85 -16.11 -13.87 -18.43
C PRO A 85 -16.80 -15.23 -18.60
N ALA A 86 -16.66 -16.13 -17.63
CA ALA A 86 -17.31 -17.44 -17.66
C ALA A 86 -18.83 -17.31 -17.61
N PHE A 87 -19.37 -16.40 -16.79
CA PHE A 87 -20.80 -16.07 -16.82
C PHE A 87 -21.22 -15.41 -18.14
N GLY A 88 -20.35 -14.60 -18.76
CA GLY A 88 -20.57 -14.07 -20.09
C GLY A 88 -20.74 -15.19 -21.13
N MET A 89 -19.90 -16.22 -21.09
CA MET A 89 -20.03 -17.40 -21.97
C MET A 89 -21.31 -18.20 -21.70
N VAL A 90 -21.69 -18.36 -20.45
CA VAL A 90 -23.00 -18.98 -20.11
C VAL A 90 -24.15 -18.20 -20.74
N GLY A 91 -24.09 -16.87 -20.68
CA GLY A 91 -25.11 -16.01 -21.29
C GLY A 91 -25.19 -16.19 -22.82
N THR A 92 -24.05 -16.37 -23.52
CA THR A 92 -24.07 -16.68 -24.95
C THR A 92 -24.75 -18.01 -25.26
N LEU A 93 -24.47 -19.05 -24.47
CA LEU A 93 -25.10 -20.34 -24.64
C LEU A 93 -26.62 -20.28 -24.46
N VAL A 94 -27.08 -19.55 -23.44
CA VAL A 94 -28.53 -19.32 -23.22
C VAL A 94 -29.15 -18.56 -24.38
N GLY A 95 -28.51 -17.52 -24.90
CA GLY A 95 -28.96 -16.77 -26.05
C GLY A 95 -29.06 -17.63 -27.32
N LEU A 96 -28.05 -18.47 -27.57
CA LEU A 96 -28.08 -19.41 -28.71
C LEU A 96 -29.16 -20.48 -28.56
N ILE A 97 -29.40 -21.02 -27.36
CA ILE A 97 -30.49 -21.97 -27.09
C ILE A 97 -31.86 -21.33 -27.38
N ASN A 98 -32.05 -20.09 -26.97
CA ASN A 98 -33.30 -19.37 -27.23
C ASN A 98 -33.51 -19.11 -28.74
N MET A 99 -32.43 -18.68 -29.41
CA MET A 99 -32.44 -18.51 -30.86
C MET A 99 -32.85 -19.80 -31.60
N LEU A 100 -32.25 -20.95 -31.23
CA LEU A 100 -32.53 -22.25 -31.85
C LEU A 100 -33.97 -22.73 -31.55
N LYS A 101 -34.50 -22.48 -30.34
CA LYS A 101 -35.87 -22.80 -29.99
C LYS A 101 -36.90 -21.98 -30.77
N GLY A 102 -36.56 -20.72 -31.09
CA GLY A 102 -37.40 -19.82 -31.86
C GLY A 102 -37.37 -20.06 -33.39
N MET A 103 -36.47 -20.90 -33.89
CA MET A 103 -36.37 -21.26 -35.31
C MET A 103 -37.45 -22.26 -35.69
N ASN A 104 -38.69 -21.76 -35.94
CA ASN A 104 -39.72 -22.55 -36.60
C ASN A 104 -39.55 -22.42 -38.11
N LEU A 105 -39.46 -23.57 -38.81
CA LEU A 105 -39.20 -23.65 -40.24
C LEU A 105 -40.36 -23.11 -41.12
N GLU A 106 -41.55 -22.90 -40.54
CA GLU A 106 -42.77 -22.51 -41.25
C GLU A 106 -43.09 -21.00 -41.21
N GLU A 107 -42.60 -20.27 -40.21
CA GLU A 107 -42.74 -18.82 -40.13
C GLU A 107 -41.38 -18.18 -40.13
N GLY A 108 -41.05 -17.38 -41.14
CA GLY A 108 -39.77 -16.71 -41.28
C GLY A 108 -39.31 -16.05 -39.96
N ASN A 109 -38.28 -16.59 -39.36
CA ASN A 109 -37.81 -16.19 -38.02
C ASN A 109 -37.19 -14.79 -38.07
N THR A 110 -37.93 -13.79 -37.61
CA THR A 110 -37.51 -12.38 -37.60
C THR A 110 -36.62 -11.99 -36.45
N ASN A 111 -36.42 -12.90 -35.45
CA ASN A 111 -35.73 -12.54 -34.19
C ASN A 111 -34.27 -13.04 -34.07
N ILE A 112 -33.71 -13.74 -35.06
CA ILE A 112 -32.35 -14.30 -35.04
C ILE A 112 -31.30 -13.23 -34.70
N GLY A 113 -31.41 -12.05 -35.31
CA GLY A 113 -30.47 -10.95 -35.08
C GLY A 113 -30.55 -10.39 -33.66
N SER A 114 -31.75 -10.32 -33.08
CA SER A 114 -31.97 -9.84 -31.71
C SER A 114 -31.39 -10.80 -30.68
N ASP A 115 -31.66 -12.10 -30.82
CA ASP A 115 -31.18 -13.13 -29.88
C ASP A 115 -29.67 -13.31 -29.97
N MET A 116 -29.10 -13.24 -31.17
CA MET A 116 -27.65 -13.25 -31.37
C MET A 116 -27.00 -11.99 -30.79
N GLY A 117 -27.61 -10.81 -30.97
CA GLY A 117 -27.16 -9.56 -30.36
C GLY A 117 -27.12 -9.65 -28.84
N THR A 118 -28.19 -10.19 -28.24
CA THR A 118 -28.24 -10.40 -26.78
C THR A 118 -27.15 -11.35 -26.29
N ALA A 119 -26.93 -12.46 -27.00
CA ALA A 119 -25.85 -13.41 -26.66
C ALA A 119 -24.45 -12.75 -26.70
N LEU A 120 -24.15 -11.93 -27.70
CA LEU A 120 -22.85 -11.24 -27.81
C LEU A 120 -22.69 -10.16 -26.75
N ILE A 121 -23.71 -9.43 -26.38
CA ILE A 121 -23.67 -8.40 -25.35
C ILE A 121 -23.32 -8.98 -23.98
N THR A 122 -23.82 -10.17 -23.63
CA THR A 122 -23.51 -10.78 -22.33
C THR A 122 -22.03 -11.08 -22.18
N THR A 123 -21.35 -11.55 -23.23
CA THR A 123 -19.91 -11.75 -23.23
C THR A 123 -19.14 -10.44 -23.12
N LEU A 124 -19.60 -9.40 -23.84
CA LEU A 124 -19.00 -8.07 -23.75
C LEU A 124 -19.02 -7.55 -22.30
N TYR A 125 -20.16 -7.63 -21.63
CA TYR A 125 -20.26 -7.21 -20.23
C TYR A 125 -19.38 -8.06 -19.30
N GLY A 126 -19.32 -9.38 -19.49
CA GLY A 126 -18.45 -10.26 -18.73
C GLY A 126 -16.98 -9.85 -18.83
N CYS A 127 -16.50 -9.55 -20.05
CA CYS A 127 -15.13 -9.07 -20.27
C CYS A 127 -14.86 -7.67 -19.68
N ILE A 128 -15.81 -6.75 -19.83
CA ILE A 128 -15.70 -5.39 -19.26
C ILE A 128 -15.57 -5.47 -17.74
N LEU A 129 -16.45 -6.20 -17.07
CA LEU A 129 -16.40 -6.36 -15.61
C LEU A 129 -15.08 -6.97 -15.15
N ALA A 130 -14.59 -7.99 -15.84
CA ALA A 130 -13.34 -8.64 -15.50
C ALA A 130 -12.14 -7.70 -15.61
N HIS A 131 -11.95 -7.07 -16.77
CA HIS A 131 -10.71 -6.38 -17.12
C HIS A 131 -10.72 -4.88 -16.83
N MET A 132 -11.89 -4.22 -16.81
CA MET A 132 -11.98 -2.78 -16.51
C MET A 132 -12.29 -2.50 -15.04
N PHE A 133 -12.93 -3.43 -14.32
CA PHE A 133 -13.30 -3.20 -12.92
C PHE A 133 -12.53 -4.10 -11.95
N PHE A 134 -12.75 -5.40 -11.99
CA PHE A 134 -12.22 -6.29 -10.97
C PHE A 134 -10.69 -6.44 -11.02
N GLY A 135 -10.09 -6.61 -12.19
CA GLY A 135 -8.65 -6.70 -12.36
C GLY A 135 -7.88 -5.48 -11.83
N PRO A 136 -8.21 -4.26 -12.29
CA PRO A 136 -7.57 -3.05 -11.77
C PRO A 136 -7.77 -2.83 -10.27
N ILE A 137 -8.93 -3.19 -9.70
CA ILE A 137 -9.17 -3.08 -8.25
C ILE A 137 -8.24 -4.01 -7.49
N ALA A 138 -8.12 -5.28 -7.89
CA ALA A 138 -7.21 -6.24 -7.25
C ALA A 138 -5.76 -5.77 -7.29
N THR A 139 -5.30 -5.30 -8.44
CA THR A 139 -3.95 -4.76 -8.61
C THR A 139 -3.72 -3.53 -7.72
N GLN A 140 -4.69 -2.62 -7.65
CA GLN A 140 -4.57 -1.41 -6.83
C GLN A 140 -4.55 -1.72 -5.33
N LEU A 141 -5.27 -2.76 -4.88
CA LEU A 141 -5.22 -3.22 -3.50
C LEU A 141 -3.84 -3.76 -3.14
N ARG A 142 -3.22 -4.57 -4.01
CA ARG A 142 -1.86 -5.09 -3.80
C ARG A 142 -0.81 -3.98 -3.79
N ASN A 143 -0.86 -3.05 -4.72
CA ASN A 143 0.07 -1.93 -4.75
C ASN A 143 0.00 -1.10 -3.44
N ARG A 144 -1.20 -0.91 -2.89
CA ARG A 144 -1.38 -0.22 -1.61
C ARG A 144 -0.86 -1.02 -0.42
N ASP A 145 -1.00 -2.35 -0.45
CA ASP A 145 -0.44 -3.23 0.56
C ASP A 145 1.09 -3.16 0.54
N GLU A 146 1.71 -3.23 -0.63
CA GLU A 146 3.16 -3.08 -0.80
C GLU A 146 3.68 -1.75 -0.26
N GLU A 147 2.97 -0.63 -0.52
CA GLU A 147 3.31 0.69 0.04
C GLU A 147 3.22 0.69 1.59
N GLU A 148 2.19 0.07 2.15
CA GLU A 148 2.00 0.00 3.61
C GLU A 148 3.05 -0.90 4.26
N VAL A 149 3.32 -2.08 3.70
CA VAL A 149 4.36 -3.01 4.15
C VAL A 149 5.73 -2.32 4.15
N LEU A 150 6.07 -1.60 3.07
CA LEU A 150 7.32 -0.86 2.97
C LEU A 150 7.45 0.18 4.10
N CYS A 151 6.41 0.97 4.36
CA CYS A 151 6.42 1.95 5.45
C CYS A 151 6.59 1.30 6.82
N LYS A 152 5.91 0.18 7.07
CA LYS A 152 6.04 -0.56 8.32
C LYS A 152 7.41 -1.19 8.49
N MET A 153 8.01 -1.73 7.43
CA MET A 153 9.39 -2.23 7.47
C MET A 153 10.40 -1.12 7.80
N ILE A 154 10.21 0.08 7.25
CA ILE A 154 11.02 1.26 7.60
C ILE A 154 10.87 1.59 9.10
N ILE A 155 9.66 1.51 9.65
CA ILE A 155 9.42 1.73 11.08
C ILE A 155 10.15 0.68 11.92
N VAL A 156 10.03 -0.61 11.58
CA VAL A 156 10.73 -1.70 12.31
C VAL A 156 12.23 -1.45 12.34
N GLU A 157 12.84 -1.24 11.18
CA GLU A 157 14.27 -1.03 11.07
C GLU A 157 14.74 0.25 11.80
N GLY A 158 13.93 1.32 11.71
CA GLY A 158 14.18 2.57 12.43
C GLY A 158 14.14 2.40 13.94
N VAL A 159 13.12 1.73 14.46
CA VAL A 159 12.96 1.46 15.90
C VAL A 159 14.08 0.57 16.43
N MET A 160 14.47 -0.47 15.68
CA MET A 160 15.59 -1.33 16.04
C MET A 160 16.92 -0.56 16.11
N SER A 161 17.16 0.33 15.14
CA SER A 161 18.36 1.19 15.14
C SER A 161 18.36 2.20 16.29
N ILE A 162 17.18 2.72 16.69
CA ILE A 162 17.04 3.60 17.87
C ILE A 162 17.38 2.83 19.15
N GLN A 163 16.88 1.60 19.29
CA GLN A 163 17.17 0.74 20.43
C GLN A 163 18.65 0.39 20.53
N ALA A 164 19.32 0.17 19.39
CA ALA A 164 20.75 -0.07 19.30
C ALA A 164 21.61 1.19 19.55
N GLY A 165 21.01 2.39 19.63
CA GLY A 165 21.71 3.64 19.86
C GLY A 165 22.52 4.13 18.66
N GLU A 166 22.17 3.74 17.44
CA GLU A 166 22.88 4.12 16.21
C GLU A 166 22.87 5.65 15.97
N ASN A 167 23.80 6.11 15.14
CA ASN A 167 23.89 7.52 14.80
C ASN A 167 22.69 7.93 13.90
N PRO A 168 21.94 9.00 14.25
CA PRO A 168 20.78 9.45 13.46
C PRO A 168 21.08 9.74 11.98
N LYS A 169 22.31 10.16 11.66
CA LYS A 169 22.72 10.38 10.26
C LYS A 169 22.86 9.05 9.51
N PHE A 170 23.47 8.05 10.16
CA PHE A 170 23.61 6.72 9.57
C PHE A 170 22.24 6.04 9.43
N LEU A 171 21.38 6.18 10.44
CA LEU A 171 20.00 5.72 10.39
C LEU A 171 19.25 6.28 9.18
N ARG A 172 19.34 7.59 8.93
CA ARG A 172 18.70 8.20 7.77
C ARG A 172 19.17 7.59 6.44
N GLU A 173 20.48 7.46 6.25
CA GLU A 173 21.05 6.89 5.03
C GLU A 173 20.61 5.43 4.85
N ARG A 174 20.60 4.65 5.94
CA ARG A 174 20.14 3.26 5.93
C ARG A 174 18.67 3.14 5.56
N LEU A 175 17.80 3.95 6.15
CA LEU A 175 16.35 3.93 5.83
C LEU A 175 16.07 4.39 4.41
N LEU A 176 16.84 5.34 3.88
CA LEU A 176 16.72 5.74 2.47
C LEU A 176 17.05 4.61 1.49
N THR A 177 17.78 3.56 1.89
CA THR A 177 18.04 2.41 1.00
C THR A 177 16.81 1.58 0.70
N TYR A 178 15.77 1.66 1.52
CA TYR A 178 14.48 1.00 1.27
C TYR A 178 13.65 1.69 0.20
N MET A 179 14.00 2.93 -0.16
CA MET A 179 13.27 3.71 -1.17
C MET A 179 13.88 3.54 -2.56
N GLU A 180 13.06 3.72 -3.58
CA GLU A 180 13.53 3.77 -4.97
C GLU A 180 14.48 4.95 -5.21
N GLN A 181 15.39 4.81 -6.17
CA GLN A 181 16.45 5.78 -6.44
C GLN A 181 15.90 7.18 -6.73
N MET A 182 14.78 7.28 -7.47
CA MET A 182 14.12 8.54 -7.80
C MET A 182 13.54 9.24 -6.56
N GLN A 183 12.99 8.48 -5.62
CA GLN A 183 12.45 9.01 -4.37
C GLN A 183 13.57 9.46 -3.42
N ARG A 184 14.73 8.77 -3.43
CA ARG A 184 15.94 9.18 -2.68
C ARG A 184 16.47 10.54 -3.13
N GLU A 185 16.48 10.79 -4.43
CA GLU A 185 16.93 12.06 -4.99
C GLU A 185 16.00 13.22 -4.59
N LEU A 186 14.69 13.00 -4.56
CA LEU A 186 13.71 13.99 -4.08
C LEU A 186 13.90 14.28 -2.58
N ALA A 187 14.05 13.24 -1.74
CA ALA A 187 14.28 13.37 -0.31
C ALA A 187 15.58 14.11 0.01
N ASN A 188 16.64 13.88 -0.76
CA ASN A 188 17.92 14.60 -0.63
C ASN A 188 17.85 16.03 -1.20
N GLY A 189 17.04 16.26 -2.24
CA GLY A 189 16.81 17.57 -2.86
C GLY A 189 16.06 18.55 -1.94
N GLU A 190 15.02 18.09 -1.25
CA GLU A 190 14.25 18.90 -0.29
C GLU A 190 15.07 19.27 0.95
N SER A 191 15.92 18.36 1.44
CA SER A 191 16.87 18.66 2.53
C SER A 191 17.91 19.74 2.14
N GLY A 192 18.24 19.85 0.85
CA GLY A 192 19.15 20.88 0.32
C GLY A 192 18.50 22.25 0.14
N GLU A 193 17.21 22.33 -0.17
CA GLU A 193 16.50 23.61 -0.35
C GLU A 193 16.07 24.26 0.96
N GLY A 194 15.68 23.47 1.97
CA GLY A 194 15.35 23.98 3.31
C GLY A 194 16.55 24.69 3.96
N GLY A 195 17.75 24.17 3.80
CA GLY A 195 18.99 24.78 4.30
C GLY A 195 19.39 26.07 3.56
N LYS A 196 19.08 26.20 2.26
CA LYS A 196 19.36 27.41 1.47
C LYS A 196 18.38 28.55 1.76
N LYS A 197 17.10 28.25 2.03
CA LYS A 197 16.10 29.28 2.40
C LYS A 197 16.34 29.86 3.79
N SER A 198 16.78 29.06 4.76
CA SER A 198 17.12 29.53 6.11
C SER A 198 18.37 30.42 6.09
N ARG A 199 19.42 30.06 5.33
CA ARG A 199 20.62 30.89 5.18
C ARG A 199 20.38 32.22 4.43
N LYS A 200 19.44 32.26 3.48
CA LYS A 200 19.07 33.53 2.79
C LYS A 200 18.24 34.46 3.68
N LYS A 201 17.41 33.93 4.61
CA LYS A 201 16.66 34.74 5.58
C LYS A 201 17.57 35.31 6.67
N ALA A 202 18.56 34.56 7.17
CA ALA A 202 19.53 35.03 8.15
C ALA A 202 20.44 36.18 7.57
N LYS A 203 20.86 36.06 6.30
CA LYS A 203 21.66 37.09 5.64
C LYS A 203 20.91 38.38 5.27
N LYS A 204 19.56 38.39 5.31
CA LYS A 204 18.72 39.55 5.03
C LYS A 204 18.29 40.28 6.31
N ALA A 205 18.50 39.69 7.48
CA ALA A 205 18.23 40.28 8.80
C ALA A 205 19.45 41.07 9.36
N ASP A 206 20.62 40.88 8.76
CA ASP A 206 21.89 41.48 9.19
C ASP A 206 22.41 42.60 8.23
N LYS A 207 21.46 43.19 7.46
CA LYS A 207 21.65 44.33 6.61
C LYS A 207 20.54 45.34 6.84
#